data_536038829120f8cbffab1c585175a3a4
#
_entry.id   536038829120f8cbffab1c585175a3a4
#
_cell.length_a   1.000
_cell.length_b   1.000
_cell.length_c   1.000
_cell.angle_alpha   90.00
_cell.angle_beta   90.00
_cell.angle_gamma   90.00
#
_symmetry.space_group_name_H-M   'P 1'
#
loop_
_entity.id
_entity.type
_entity.pdbx_description
1 polymer ?
#
loop_
_entity_poly.entity_id
_entity_poly.type
_entity_poly.pdbx_seq_one_letter_code
_entity_poly.pdbx_strand_id
1 'polypeptide(L)'
;EKRAEKLQNPFSVTIGEATKLPYKDNSADLVILHGPLYHLQKREDRVLAILEAKRVLKKDGIILGFAINYTASTLVGLMNGMIHANSFFEMCKEELTTGIHNAPEDFPFLLADAYYHKPQDLKEEFLEQDLAFINLFAVESLIWLDNEYFANMIDKKKSKTLKALQKLTENDEYLLPFSPHMMIAVRK
;
A
#
# COMPACT_ATOMS: atom_id res chain seq x y z
N GLU A 1 -9.63 0.12 -20.97
CA GLU A 1 -9.03 0.00 -22.34
C GLU A 1 -9.20 1.31 -23.11
N LYS A 2 -10.41 1.77 -23.47
CA LYS A 2 -10.66 2.99 -24.28
C LYS A 2 -9.93 4.27 -23.80
N ARG A 3 -9.63 4.41 -22.50
CA ARG A 3 -8.85 5.56 -21.99
C ARG A 3 -7.36 5.37 -22.20
N ALA A 4 -6.86 4.14 -22.06
CA ALA A 4 -5.45 3.81 -22.26
C ALA A 4 -5.01 4.00 -23.71
N GLU A 5 -5.88 3.63 -24.66
CA GLU A 5 -5.64 3.79 -26.12
C GLU A 5 -5.48 5.24 -26.57
N LYS A 6 -6.09 6.19 -25.83
CA LYS A 6 -6.05 7.62 -26.13
C LYS A 6 -4.85 8.36 -25.56
N LEU A 7 -4.01 7.69 -24.79
CA LEU A 7 -2.81 8.28 -24.20
C LEU A 7 -1.70 8.42 -25.24
N GLN A 8 -0.84 9.40 -25.07
CA GLN A 8 0.36 9.58 -25.90
C GLN A 8 1.26 8.33 -25.88
N ASN A 9 1.30 7.64 -24.73
CA ASN A 9 1.96 6.36 -24.56
C ASN A 9 0.89 5.34 -24.11
N PRO A 10 0.22 4.64 -25.02
CA PRO A 10 -0.81 3.68 -24.70
C PRO A 10 -0.24 2.48 -23.95
N PHE A 11 -1.03 1.92 -23.04
CA PHE A 11 -0.69 0.70 -22.32
C PHE A 11 -1.81 -0.34 -22.49
N SER A 12 -1.44 -1.61 -22.41
CA SER A 12 -2.41 -2.71 -22.45
C SER A 12 -3.07 -2.92 -21.08
N VAL A 13 -4.35 -3.31 -21.10
CA VAL A 13 -5.10 -3.71 -19.92
C VAL A 13 -5.56 -5.15 -20.09
N THR A 14 -5.25 -5.98 -19.11
CA THR A 14 -5.61 -7.41 -19.12
C THR A 14 -6.28 -7.76 -17.80
N ILE A 15 -7.36 -8.53 -17.85
CA ILE A 15 -7.97 -9.12 -16.66
C ILE A 15 -7.11 -10.32 -16.25
N GLY A 16 -6.78 -10.40 -14.95
CA GLY A 16 -5.96 -11.48 -14.41
C GLY A 16 -5.98 -11.49 -12.89
N GLU A 17 -5.37 -12.51 -12.33
CA GLU A 17 -5.19 -12.66 -10.89
C GLU A 17 -3.73 -12.42 -10.52
N ALA A 18 -3.49 -11.72 -9.41
CA ALA A 18 -2.13 -11.43 -8.96
C ALA A 18 -1.35 -12.69 -8.57
N THR A 19 -2.07 -13.74 -8.14
CA THR A 19 -1.52 -15.05 -7.77
C THR A 19 -1.20 -15.94 -8.98
N LYS A 20 -1.55 -15.50 -10.21
CA LYS A 20 -1.27 -16.21 -11.47
C LYS A 20 -1.22 -15.24 -12.63
N LEU A 21 -0.10 -14.58 -12.81
CA LEU A 21 0.06 -13.55 -13.85
C LEU A 21 0.17 -14.17 -15.26
N PRO A 22 -0.52 -13.63 -16.27
CA PRO A 22 -0.50 -14.16 -17.65
C PRO A 22 0.76 -13.71 -18.42
N TYR A 23 1.89 -13.59 -17.75
CA TYR A 23 3.15 -13.15 -18.34
C TYR A 23 4.22 -14.23 -18.24
N LYS A 24 5.18 -14.21 -19.18
CA LYS A 24 6.32 -15.14 -19.19
C LYS A 24 7.30 -14.81 -18.07
N ASP A 25 8.07 -15.80 -17.65
CA ASP A 25 9.18 -15.63 -16.74
C ASP A 25 10.18 -14.60 -17.30
N ASN A 26 10.77 -13.80 -16.42
CA ASN A 26 11.82 -12.83 -16.76
C ASN A 26 11.43 -11.88 -17.92
N SER A 27 10.20 -11.38 -17.94
CA SER A 27 9.66 -10.53 -19.00
C SER A 27 9.54 -9.04 -18.61
N ALA A 28 9.55 -8.71 -17.30
CA ALA A 28 9.39 -7.36 -16.80
C ALA A 28 10.67 -6.83 -16.12
N ASP A 29 10.98 -5.55 -16.32
CA ASP A 29 12.07 -4.86 -15.63
C ASP A 29 11.62 -4.27 -14.29
N LEU A 30 10.31 -3.95 -14.19
CA LEU A 30 9.66 -3.41 -12.99
C LEU A 30 8.28 -4.06 -12.85
N VAL A 31 7.95 -4.45 -11.63
CA VAL A 31 6.59 -4.89 -11.24
C VAL A 31 6.08 -4.00 -10.13
N ILE A 32 4.85 -3.50 -10.28
CA ILE A 32 4.16 -2.70 -9.26
C ILE A 32 2.97 -3.50 -8.74
N LEU A 33 3.03 -3.91 -7.49
CA LEU A 33 1.93 -4.55 -6.76
C LEU A 33 1.14 -3.48 -6.00
N HIS A 34 0.18 -2.85 -6.68
CA HIS A 34 -0.70 -1.84 -6.09
C HIS A 34 -2.13 -2.38 -6.04
N GLY A 35 -2.53 -2.91 -4.90
CA GLY A 35 -3.81 -3.59 -4.68
C GLY A 35 -3.67 -4.98 -4.06
N PRO A 36 -2.94 -5.92 -4.67
CA PRO A 36 -2.93 -7.31 -4.23
C PRO A 36 -2.59 -7.49 -2.74
N LEU A 37 -1.59 -6.76 -2.23
CA LEU A 37 -1.10 -6.95 -0.87
C LEU A 37 -2.12 -6.57 0.21
N TYR A 38 -3.09 -5.72 -0.08
CA TYR A 38 -4.14 -5.37 0.88
C TYR A 38 -5.52 -5.96 0.55
N HIS A 39 -5.75 -6.44 -0.69
CA HIS A 39 -7.00 -7.16 -1.02
C HIS A 39 -6.94 -8.67 -0.76
N LEU A 40 -5.75 -9.23 -0.60
CA LEU A 40 -5.56 -10.65 -0.28
C LEU A 40 -5.38 -10.80 1.24
N GLN A 41 -6.47 -11.12 1.97
CA GLN A 41 -6.40 -11.26 3.43
C GLN A 41 -5.52 -12.42 3.89
N LYS A 42 -5.49 -13.52 3.13
CA LYS A 42 -4.67 -14.69 3.47
C LYS A 42 -3.21 -14.46 3.10
N ARG A 43 -2.31 -14.73 4.05
CA ARG A 43 -0.87 -14.59 3.84
C ARG A 43 -0.37 -15.44 2.65
N GLU A 44 -0.89 -16.66 2.52
CA GLU A 44 -0.51 -17.58 1.45
C GLU A 44 -0.78 -16.97 0.06
N ASP A 45 -1.91 -16.29 -0.12
CA ASP A 45 -2.27 -15.65 -1.38
C ASP A 45 -1.38 -14.42 -1.65
N ARG A 46 -1.02 -13.64 -0.62
CA ARG A 46 -0.08 -12.53 -0.76
C ARG A 46 1.31 -13.02 -1.15
N VAL A 47 1.78 -14.09 -0.51
CA VAL A 47 3.06 -14.72 -0.85
C VAL A 47 3.05 -15.25 -2.30
N LEU A 48 1.96 -15.86 -2.75
CA LEU A 48 1.82 -16.29 -4.15
C LEU A 48 1.89 -15.10 -5.11
N ALA A 49 1.26 -13.96 -4.78
CA ALA A 49 1.34 -12.75 -5.60
C ALA A 49 2.79 -12.19 -5.66
N ILE A 50 3.53 -12.23 -4.57
CA ILE A 50 4.95 -11.83 -4.53
C ILE A 50 5.80 -12.79 -5.36
N LEU A 51 5.58 -14.11 -5.27
CA LEU A 51 6.28 -15.11 -6.06
C LEU A 51 6.00 -14.96 -7.56
N GLU A 52 4.76 -14.68 -7.96
CA GLU A 52 4.41 -14.40 -9.35
C GLU A 52 5.09 -13.11 -9.86
N ALA A 53 5.11 -12.05 -9.04
CA ALA A 53 5.86 -10.84 -9.36
C ALA A 53 7.36 -11.13 -9.53
N LYS A 54 7.96 -11.92 -8.64
CA LYS A 54 9.36 -12.38 -8.75
C LYS A 54 9.59 -13.23 -10.00
N ARG A 55 8.66 -14.13 -10.35
CA ARG A 55 8.76 -14.99 -11.54
C ARG A 55 8.85 -14.17 -12.82
N VAL A 56 7.94 -13.22 -12.99
CA VAL A 56 7.88 -12.40 -14.22
C VAL A 56 9.00 -11.36 -14.28
N LEU A 57 9.58 -11.00 -13.16
CA LEU A 57 10.66 -10.01 -13.07
C LEU A 57 11.96 -10.58 -13.63
N LYS A 58 12.66 -9.80 -14.45
CA LYS A 58 14.02 -10.11 -14.93
C LYS A 58 15.02 -10.07 -13.78
N LYS A 59 16.20 -10.65 -14.01
CA LYS A 59 17.34 -10.50 -13.10
C LYS A 59 17.64 -9.01 -12.90
N ASP A 60 17.94 -8.62 -11.66
CA ASP A 60 18.19 -7.25 -11.21
C ASP A 60 17.00 -6.29 -11.35
N GLY A 61 15.83 -6.78 -11.75
CA GLY A 61 14.59 -6.00 -11.80
C GLY A 61 14.07 -5.65 -10.40
N ILE A 62 13.11 -4.73 -10.33
CA ILE A 62 12.58 -4.15 -9.08
C ILE A 62 11.10 -4.48 -8.93
N ILE A 63 10.69 -4.82 -7.70
CA ILE A 63 9.28 -4.84 -7.30
C ILE A 63 9.04 -3.64 -6.37
N LEU A 64 7.94 -2.91 -6.64
CA LEU A 64 7.36 -1.93 -5.72
C LEU A 64 6.05 -2.50 -5.20
N GLY A 65 6.01 -2.85 -3.92
CA GLY A 65 4.82 -3.39 -3.25
C GLY A 65 4.15 -2.33 -2.39
N PHE A 66 2.86 -2.05 -2.61
CA PHE A 66 2.08 -1.10 -1.83
C PHE A 66 1.18 -1.83 -0.85
N ALA A 67 1.18 -1.39 0.40
CA ALA A 67 0.35 -1.92 1.48
C ALA A 67 -0.31 -0.79 2.26
N ILE A 68 -1.47 -1.09 2.87
CA ILE A 68 -2.11 -0.22 3.85
C ILE A 68 -1.47 -0.50 5.21
N ASN A 69 -1.20 0.56 5.96
CA ASN A 69 -0.62 0.47 7.29
C ASN A 69 -1.68 0.05 8.32
N TYR A 70 -1.32 -0.82 9.24
CA TYR A 70 -2.20 -1.31 10.32
C TYR A 70 -2.80 -0.21 11.22
N THR A 71 -2.23 1.00 11.18
CA THR A 71 -2.70 2.17 11.93
C THR A 71 -3.65 3.07 11.12
N ALA A 72 -3.85 2.80 9.83
CA ALA A 72 -4.51 3.73 8.91
C ALA A 72 -5.92 4.12 9.37
N SER A 73 -6.80 3.14 9.66
CA SER A 73 -8.16 3.43 10.14
C SER A 73 -8.16 4.13 11.50
N THR A 74 -7.25 3.73 12.39
CA THR A 74 -7.13 4.36 13.71
C THR A 74 -6.79 5.85 13.59
N LEU A 75 -5.82 6.22 12.75
CA LEU A 75 -5.46 7.61 12.50
C LEU A 75 -6.64 8.41 11.92
N VAL A 76 -7.28 7.86 10.88
CA VAL A 76 -8.46 8.48 10.25
C VAL A 76 -9.59 8.63 11.27
N GLY A 77 -9.87 7.59 12.06
CA GLY A 77 -10.90 7.60 13.07
C GLY A 77 -10.67 8.65 14.19
N LEU A 78 -9.41 8.84 14.59
CA LEU A 78 -9.03 9.88 15.56
C LEU A 78 -9.19 11.28 14.95
N MET A 79 -8.78 11.49 13.69
CA MET A 79 -8.83 12.80 13.03
C MET A 79 -10.26 13.30 12.78
N ASN A 80 -11.21 12.40 12.55
CA ASN A 80 -12.59 12.75 12.19
C ASN A 80 -13.65 12.33 13.23
N GLY A 81 -13.23 11.71 14.34
CA GLY A 81 -14.11 11.32 15.45
C GLY A 81 -14.83 9.99 15.27
N MET A 82 -14.64 9.25 14.17
CA MET A 82 -15.24 7.92 13.95
C MET A 82 -14.81 6.88 15.00
N ILE A 83 -13.63 7.08 15.61
CA ILE A 83 -13.10 6.18 16.65
C ILE A 83 -14.04 6.03 17.85
N HIS A 84 -14.96 6.97 18.07
CA HIS A 84 -15.92 6.92 19.17
C HIS A 84 -17.16 6.05 18.89
N ALA A 85 -17.34 5.59 17.66
CA ALA A 85 -18.35 4.58 17.32
C ALA A 85 -17.82 3.20 17.69
N ASN A 86 -18.61 2.41 18.42
CA ASN A 86 -18.17 1.10 18.94
C ASN A 86 -17.76 0.12 17.82
N SER A 87 -18.53 0.05 16.73
CA SER A 87 -18.23 -0.81 15.57
C SER A 87 -16.90 -0.43 14.90
N PHE A 88 -16.65 0.88 14.73
CA PHE A 88 -15.41 1.39 14.18
C PHE A 88 -14.21 1.12 15.11
N PHE A 89 -14.40 1.29 16.41
CA PHE A 89 -13.36 0.99 17.41
C PHE A 89 -12.97 -0.49 17.41
N GLU A 90 -13.96 -1.42 17.39
CA GLU A 90 -13.67 -2.86 17.35
C GLU A 90 -12.97 -3.26 16.04
N MET A 91 -13.33 -2.68 14.90
CA MET A 91 -12.58 -2.84 13.64
C MET A 91 -11.12 -2.38 13.79
N CYS A 92 -10.88 -1.17 14.31
CA CYS A 92 -9.51 -0.68 14.54
C CYS A 92 -8.72 -1.58 15.48
N LYS A 93 -9.35 -2.13 16.50
CA LYS A 93 -8.71 -3.06 17.43
C LYS A 93 -8.31 -4.37 16.74
N GLU A 94 -9.14 -4.91 15.85
CA GLU A 94 -8.81 -6.08 15.04
C GLU A 94 -7.63 -5.78 14.09
N GLU A 95 -7.66 -4.65 13.39
CA GLU A 95 -6.54 -4.21 12.53
C GLU A 95 -5.23 -4.08 13.30
N LEU A 96 -5.23 -3.41 14.45
CA LEU A 96 -4.04 -3.20 15.27
C LEU A 96 -3.44 -4.50 15.81
N THR A 97 -4.27 -5.53 16.04
CA THR A 97 -3.83 -6.80 16.62
C THR A 97 -3.49 -7.84 15.56
N THR A 98 -4.29 -7.97 14.51
CA THR A 98 -4.21 -9.05 13.51
C THR A 98 -3.87 -8.58 12.11
N GLY A 99 -4.06 -7.30 11.81
CA GLY A 99 -3.98 -6.75 10.45
C GLY A 99 -5.24 -7.00 9.61
N ILE A 100 -6.22 -7.74 10.09
CA ILE A 100 -7.46 -8.02 9.35
C ILE A 100 -8.38 -6.81 9.42
N HIS A 101 -8.81 -6.33 8.26
CA HIS A 101 -9.79 -5.27 8.11
C HIS A 101 -11.09 -5.84 7.56
N ASN A 102 -12.16 -5.68 8.33
CA ASN A 102 -13.53 -6.02 7.94
C ASN A 102 -14.42 -4.79 8.20
N ALA A 103 -14.89 -4.14 7.14
CA ALA A 103 -15.68 -2.92 7.27
C ALA A 103 -17.02 -3.20 7.98
N PRO A 104 -17.37 -2.46 9.05
CA PRO A 104 -18.67 -2.61 9.70
C PRO A 104 -19.81 -2.14 8.79
N GLU A 105 -21.00 -2.73 8.92
CA GLU A 105 -22.17 -2.43 8.08
C GLU A 105 -22.61 -0.96 8.17
N ASP A 106 -22.43 -0.31 9.30
CA ASP A 106 -22.74 1.10 9.53
C ASP A 106 -21.71 2.07 8.94
N PHE A 107 -20.59 1.54 8.37
CA PHE A 107 -19.56 2.29 7.65
C PHE A 107 -19.35 1.76 6.21
N PRO A 108 -20.38 1.73 5.35
CA PRO A 108 -20.33 1.07 4.03
C PRO A 108 -19.43 1.78 3.00
N PHE A 109 -18.89 2.94 3.34
CA PHE A 109 -17.96 3.71 2.49
C PHE A 109 -16.48 3.35 2.73
N LEU A 110 -16.20 2.52 3.72
CA LEU A 110 -14.84 2.03 3.96
C LEU A 110 -14.44 1.00 2.90
N LEU A 111 -13.16 0.70 2.83
CA LEU A 111 -12.64 -0.38 2.00
C LEU A 111 -13.33 -1.69 2.42
N ALA A 112 -13.64 -2.55 1.45
CA ALA A 112 -14.09 -3.91 1.74
C ALA A 112 -12.99 -4.72 2.44
N ASP A 113 -13.29 -5.99 2.75
CA ASP A 113 -12.36 -6.90 3.43
C ASP A 113 -10.92 -6.78 2.90
N ALA A 114 -9.97 -6.52 3.81
CA ALA A 114 -8.60 -6.22 3.45
C ALA A 114 -7.62 -6.72 4.53
N TYR A 115 -6.33 -6.62 4.24
CA TYR A 115 -5.25 -6.85 5.18
C TYR A 115 -4.38 -5.62 5.31
N TYR A 116 -4.18 -5.13 6.52
CA TYR A 116 -3.38 -3.95 6.85
C TYR A 116 -2.08 -4.40 7.51
N HIS A 117 -0.97 -4.09 6.87
CA HIS A 117 0.34 -4.60 7.29
C HIS A 117 0.97 -3.80 8.42
N LYS A 118 1.64 -4.50 9.34
CA LYS A 118 2.73 -3.88 10.09
C LYS A 118 3.95 -3.74 9.17
N PRO A 119 4.77 -2.69 9.35
CA PRO A 119 5.96 -2.50 8.50
C PRO A 119 6.90 -3.71 8.45
N GLN A 120 7.09 -4.35 9.59
CA GLN A 120 7.94 -5.53 9.70
C GLN A 120 7.37 -6.74 8.96
N ASP A 121 6.05 -7.01 9.11
CA ASP A 121 5.39 -8.14 8.46
C ASP A 121 5.46 -8.00 6.93
N LEU A 122 5.24 -6.77 6.41
CA LEU A 122 5.39 -6.49 4.98
C LEU A 122 6.80 -6.79 4.49
N LYS A 123 7.82 -6.39 5.24
CA LYS A 123 9.22 -6.64 4.91
C LYS A 123 9.53 -8.14 4.90
N GLU A 124 9.07 -8.88 5.90
CA GLU A 124 9.29 -10.32 6.02
C GLU A 124 8.65 -11.09 4.87
N GLU A 125 7.41 -10.78 4.47
CA GLU A 125 6.74 -11.45 3.34
C GLU A 125 7.55 -11.39 2.04
N PHE A 126 8.31 -10.31 1.81
CA PHE A 126 9.18 -10.18 0.63
C PHE A 126 10.54 -10.85 0.83
N LEU A 127 11.18 -10.69 1.98
CA LEU A 127 12.53 -11.22 2.23
C LEU A 127 12.55 -12.75 2.30
N GLU A 128 11.51 -13.37 2.82
CA GLU A 128 11.35 -14.82 2.81
C GLU A 128 11.28 -15.42 1.39
N GLN A 129 11.04 -14.59 0.37
CA GLN A 129 11.04 -15.01 -1.03
C GLN A 129 12.39 -14.74 -1.71
N ASP A 130 13.50 -14.63 -0.99
CA ASP A 130 14.84 -14.35 -1.50
C ASP A 130 14.89 -13.11 -2.41
N LEU A 131 14.22 -12.04 -2.01
CA LEU A 131 14.28 -10.73 -2.65
C LEU A 131 15.18 -9.80 -1.82
N ALA A 132 16.08 -9.08 -2.48
CA ALA A 132 16.99 -8.16 -1.80
C ALA A 132 16.27 -6.85 -1.44
N PHE A 133 16.23 -6.52 -0.15
CA PHE A 133 15.63 -5.28 0.36
C PHE A 133 16.38 -4.04 -0.15
N ILE A 134 15.63 -3.05 -0.63
CA ILE A 134 16.14 -1.74 -1.00
C ILE A 134 15.71 -0.72 0.03
N ASN A 135 14.40 -0.55 0.22
CA ASN A 135 13.86 0.41 1.19
C ASN A 135 12.36 0.14 1.48
N LEU A 136 11.87 0.75 2.57
CA LEU A 136 10.46 0.83 2.91
C LEU A 136 10.09 2.30 3.14
N PHE A 137 9.14 2.81 2.37
CA PHE A 137 8.76 4.21 2.34
C PHE A 137 7.38 4.43 2.95
N ALA A 138 7.23 5.52 3.69
CA ALA A 138 5.94 6.09 4.05
C ALA A 138 5.39 6.89 2.86
N VAL A 139 4.32 6.44 2.22
CA VAL A 139 3.83 7.04 0.95
C VAL A 139 3.36 8.48 1.17
N GLU A 140 2.46 8.71 2.13
CA GLU A 140 2.01 10.06 2.52
C GLU A 140 2.88 10.65 3.63
N SER A 141 3.50 9.77 4.45
CA SER A 141 4.27 10.15 5.62
C SER A 141 3.44 11.01 6.61
N LEU A 142 4.08 11.83 7.42
CA LEU A 142 3.43 12.72 8.41
C LEU A 142 2.51 13.76 7.77
N ILE A 143 2.67 14.10 6.50
CA ILE A 143 1.87 15.14 5.87
C ILE A 143 0.39 14.77 5.76
N TRP A 144 0.07 13.48 5.86
CA TRP A 144 -1.31 13.01 5.97
C TRP A 144 -2.08 13.60 7.16
N LEU A 145 -1.38 13.96 8.23
CA LEU A 145 -1.97 14.55 9.44
C LEU A 145 -2.36 16.03 9.27
N ASP A 146 -2.10 16.63 8.12
CA ASP A 146 -2.60 17.97 7.81
C ASP A 146 -4.14 17.92 7.66
N ASN A 147 -4.86 18.68 8.51
CA ASN A 147 -6.32 18.70 8.53
C ASN A 147 -6.97 19.03 7.19
N GLU A 148 -6.26 19.74 6.32
CA GLU A 148 -6.70 20.12 4.96
C GLU A 148 -5.83 19.47 3.88
N TYR A 149 -5.29 18.28 4.13
CA TYR A 149 -4.33 17.60 3.27
C TYR A 149 -4.67 17.66 1.78
N PHE A 150 -5.88 17.24 1.38
CA PHE A 150 -6.27 17.24 -0.04
C PHE A 150 -6.30 18.64 -0.66
N ALA A 151 -6.83 19.62 0.07
CA ALA A 151 -6.87 21.00 -0.39
C ALA A 151 -5.46 21.60 -0.47
N ASN A 152 -4.62 21.33 0.54
CA ASN A 152 -3.26 21.85 0.60
C ASN A 152 -2.32 21.18 -0.42
N MET A 153 -2.59 19.93 -0.82
CA MET A 153 -1.84 19.26 -1.90
C MET A 153 -2.14 19.82 -3.29
N ILE A 154 -3.30 20.47 -3.49
CA ILE A 154 -3.66 21.14 -4.76
C ILE A 154 -3.07 22.56 -4.81
N ASP A 155 -2.93 23.23 -3.67
CA ASP A 155 -2.32 24.55 -3.58
C ASP A 155 -0.82 24.49 -3.90
N LYS A 156 -0.36 25.26 -4.91
CA LYS A 156 1.04 25.20 -5.39
C LYS A 156 2.08 25.58 -4.33
N LYS A 157 1.75 26.51 -3.42
CA LYS A 157 2.69 26.95 -2.37
C LYS A 157 2.70 25.96 -1.21
N LYS A 158 1.52 25.60 -0.72
CA LYS A 158 1.36 24.67 0.41
C LYS A 158 1.89 23.26 0.06
N SER A 159 1.56 22.74 -1.13
CA SER A 159 2.06 21.43 -1.59
C SER A 159 3.58 21.36 -1.69
N LYS A 160 4.26 22.46 -2.02
CA LYS A 160 5.73 22.52 -2.02
C LYS A 160 6.29 22.28 -0.60
N THR A 161 5.67 22.90 0.41
CA THR A 161 6.06 22.75 1.81
C THR A 161 5.80 21.31 2.29
N LEU A 162 4.59 20.77 1.99
CA LEU A 162 4.23 19.40 2.36
C LEU A 162 5.19 18.37 1.71
N LYS A 163 5.46 18.51 0.42
CA LYS A 163 6.41 17.61 -0.27
C LYS A 163 7.84 17.71 0.26
N ALA A 164 8.27 18.89 0.71
CA ALA A 164 9.57 19.04 1.36
C ALA A 164 9.60 18.29 2.70
N LEU A 165 8.54 18.40 3.51
CA LEU A 165 8.40 17.65 4.77
C LEU A 165 8.32 16.14 4.51
N GLN A 166 7.53 15.70 3.52
CA GLN A 166 7.45 14.29 3.11
C GLN A 166 8.82 13.71 2.85
N LYS A 167 9.66 14.39 2.03
CA LYS A 167 11.02 13.95 1.72
C LYS A 167 11.94 13.79 2.93
N LEU A 168 11.71 14.57 3.98
CA LEU A 168 12.48 14.46 5.22
C LEU A 168 12.06 13.28 6.09
N THR A 169 10.83 12.77 5.89
CA THR A 169 10.18 11.82 6.79
C THR A 169 9.80 10.49 6.11
N GLU A 170 9.81 10.41 4.78
CA GLU A 170 9.35 9.23 4.02
C GLU A 170 10.20 7.96 4.25
N ASN A 171 11.46 8.14 4.67
CA ASN A 171 12.40 7.04 4.92
C ASN A 171 12.64 6.74 6.41
N ASP A 172 11.97 7.46 7.31
CA ASP A 172 12.13 7.27 8.74
C ASP A 172 11.25 6.12 9.22
N GLU A 173 11.86 5.02 9.64
CA GLU A 173 11.15 3.81 10.10
C GLU A 173 10.26 4.04 11.32
N TYR A 174 10.60 5.00 12.19
CA TYR A 174 9.80 5.36 13.36
C TYR A 174 8.54 6.17 12.99
N LEU A 175 8.53 6.77 11.82
CA LEU A 175 7.41 7.56 11.31
C LEU A 175 6.50 6.78 10.33
N LEU A 176 6.91 5.58 9.91
CA LEU A 176 6.08 4.72 9.04
C LEU A 176 4.64 4.54 9.55
N PRO A 177 4.40 4.29 10.86
CA PRO A 177 3.03 4.08 11.37
C PRO A 177 2.11 5.30 11.26
N PHE A 178 2.62 6.47 10.92
CA PHE A 178 1.81 7.68 10.72
C PHE A 178 1.36 7.89 9.26
N SER A 179 1.81 7.05 8.34
CA SER A 179 1.37 7.07 6.95
C SER A 179 0.28 6.02 6.72
N PRO A 180 -0.85 6.34 6.07
CA PRO A 180 -1.86 5.34 5.72
C PRO A 180 -1.33 4.24 4.81
N HIS A 181 -0.40 4.57 3.92
CA HIS A 181 0.19 3.61 3.00
C HIS A 181 1.69 3.52 3.14
N MET A 182 2.19 2.31 2.87
CA MET A 182 3.62 2.01 2.78
C MET A 182 3.94 1.45 1.39
N MET A 183 5.16 1.70 0.94
CA MET A 183 5.70 1.10 -0.29
C MET A 183 7.04 0.43 0.00
N ILE A 184 7.10 -0.88 -0.18
CA ILE A 184 8.35 -1.61 -0.15
C ILE A 184 8.99 -1.67 -1.54
N ALA A 185 10.29 -1.43 -1.61
CA ALA A 185 11.10 -1.63 -2.81
C ALA A 185 12.08 -2.79 -2.58
N VAL A 186 12.08 -3.77 -3.47
CA VAL A 186 12.97 -4.93 -3.42
C VAL A 186 13.52 -5.26 -4.81
N ARG A 187 14.64 -5.98 -4.87
CA ARG A 187 15.30 -6.41 -6.10
C ARG A 187 15.35 -7.94 -6.17
N LYS A 188 15.18 -8.49 -7.40
CA LYS A 188 15.39 -9.91 -7.72
C LYS A 188 16.86 -10.24 -7.88
#